data_9d66c96b6868167b070bdb9e17232493
#
_entry.id   9d66c96b6868167b070bdb9e17232493
#
_cell.length_a   1.000
_cell.length_b   1.000
_cell.length_c   1.000
_cell.angle_alpha   90.00
_cell.angle_beta   90.00
_cell.angle_gamma   90.00
#
_symmetry.space_group_name_H-M   'P 1'
#
loop_
_entity.id
_entity.type
_entity.pdbx_description
1 polymer ?
#
loop_
_entity_poly.entity_id
_entity_poly.type
_entity_poly.pdbx_seq_one_letter_code
_entity_poly.pdbx_strand_id
1 'polypeptide(L)'
;MDERELKIQFNSEIAEGDLNVRIAFYANIGFFIEIAQMLEFNLRKLICYHNSVTEIEKGEITKERIKKICEENDEYYFKTYKDKFTLGKLTKELKNLSILQSNVLDNFDEINEYRILVVHKIFQNNIVVNKFKDAKYVMEYTNQRLLPMIEKATAINKMVIKVIEAYKEDLHKYKNDVGIVVE
;
A
#
# COMPACT_ATOMS: atom_id res chain seq x y z
N MET A 1 -29.31 -9.22 4.18
CA MET A 1 -29.19 -9.36 5.64
C MET A 1 -29.20 -7.95 6.18
N ASP A 2 -30.21 -7.61 6.99
CA ASP A 2 -30.43 -6.26 7.54
C ASP A 2 -29.35 -5.99 8.63
N GLU A 3 -28.91 -4.74 8.77
CA GLU A 3 -27.98 -4.34 9.85
C GLU A 3 -28.49 -4.72 11.25
N ARG A 4 -29.80 -4.79 11.44
CA ARG A 4 -30.43 -5.26 12.67
C ARG A 4 -30.25 -6.76 12.90
N GLU A 5 -30.34 -7.57 11.86
CA GLU A 5 -30.13 -9.03 11.95
C GLU A 5 -28.65 -9.35 12.24
N LEU A 6 -27.71 -8.61 11.64
CA LEU A 6 -26.29 -8.71 11.95
C LEU A 6 -26.01 -8.38 13.43
N LYS A 7 -26.61 -7.31 13.95
CA LYS A 7 -26.50 -6.93 15.38
C LYS A 7 -27.09 -8.01 16.31
N ILE A 8 -28.21 -8.61 15.94
CA ILE A 8 -28.89 -9.64 16.75
C ILE A 8 -28.06 -10.93 16.77
N GLN A 9 -27.51 -11.34 15.64
CA GLN A 9 -26.65 -12.53 15.54
C GLN A 9 -25.32 -12.36 16.32
N PHE A 10 -24.73 -11.16 16.30
CA PHE A 10 -23.53 -10.86 17.07
C PHE A 10 -23.78 -10.73 18.57
N ASN A 11 -24.93 -10.25 19.02
CA ASN A 11 -25.23 -10.02 20.44
C ASN A 11 -25.64 -11.29 21.20
N SER A 12 -26.05 -12.36 20.51
CA SER A 12 -26.51 -13.59 21.18
C SER A 12 -25.37 -14.52 21.63
N GLU A 13 -24.15 -14.32 21.13
CA GLU A 13 -23.05 -15.26 21.35
C GLU A 13 -21.84 -14.67 22.08
N ILE A 14 -21.80 -13.35 22.36
CA ILE A 14 -20.59 -12.66 22.84
C ILE A 14 -20.95 -11.66 23.94
N ALA A 15 -20.24 -11.73 25.08
CA ALA A 15 -20.31 -10.71 26.12
C ALA A 15 -19.95 -9.32 25.57
N GLU A 16 -20.61 -8.26 26.04
CA GLU A 16 -20.48 -6.88 25.49
C GLU A 16 -19.02 -6.38 25.41
N GLY A 17 -18.18 -6.75 26.39
CA GLY A 17 -16.75 -6.44 26.39
C GLY A 17 -15.97 -7.13 25.26
N ASP A 18 -16.35 -8.35 24.91
CA ASP A 18 -15.73 -9.12 23.81
C ASP A 18 -16.12 -8.54 22.45
N LEU A 19 -17.34 -8.00 22.33
CA LEU A 19 -17.80 -7.36 21.11
C LEU A 19 -16.95 -6.11 20.77
N ASN A 20 -16.70 -5.25 21.74
CA ASN A 20 -15.89 -4.04 21.54
C ASN A 20 -14.45 -4.36 21.12
N VAL A 21 -13.84 -5.39 21.71
CA VAL A 21 -12.51 -5.87 21.32
C VAL A 21 -12.49 -6.34 19.88
N ARG A 22 -13.53 -7.06 19.44
CA ARG A 22 -13.65 -7.56 18.08
C ARG A 22 -13.88 -6.44 17.06
N ILE A 23 -14.77 -5.48 17.40
CA ILE A 23 -14.98 -4.31 16.54
C ILE A 23 -13.68 -3.55 16.35
N ALA A 24 -12.92 -3.30 17.42
CA ALA A 24 -11.63 -2.64 17.35
C ALA A 24 -10.62 -3.44 16.49
N PHE A 25 -10.58 -4.77 16.63
CA PHE A 25 -9.73 -5.63 15.82
C PHE A 25 -10.07 -5.56 14.34
N TYR A 26 -11.36 -5.69 13.97
CA TYR A 26 -11.79 -5.60 12.57
C TYR A 26 -11.56 -4.21 11.98
N ALA A 27 -11.74 -3.15 12.77
CA ALA A 27 -11.43 -1.79 12.35
C ALA A 27 -9.92 -1.63 12.04
N ASN A 28 -9.04 -2.18 12.89
CA ASN A 28 -7.59 -2.16 12.66
C ASN A 28 -7.19 -3.01 11.43
N ILE A 29 -7.84 -4.16 11.19
CA ILE A 29 -7.65 -4.93 9.96
C ILE A 29 -8.03 -4.09 8.74
N GLY A 30 -9.20 -3.44 8.76
CA GLY A 30 -9.65 -2.57 7.67
C GLY A 30 -8.65 -1.44 7.40
N PHE A 31 -8.18 -0.78 8.44
CA PHE A 31 -7.19 0.28 8.36
C PHE A 31 -5.84 -0.23 7.81
N PHE A 32 -5.37 -1.40 8.24
CA PHE A 32 -4.17 -2.00 7.66
C PHE A 32 -4.31 -2.27 6.15
N ILE A 33 -5.46 -2.81 5.73
CA ILE A 33 -5.74 -3.08 4.31
C ILE A 33 -5.73 -1.78 3.50
N GLU A 34 -6.36 -0.72 4.03
CA GLU A 34 -6.36 0.60 3.41
C GLU A 34 -4.94 1.13 3.21
N ILE A 35 -4.09 1.11 4.26
CA ILE A 35 -2.69 1.55 4.16
C ILE A 35 -1.92 0.72 3.13
N ALA A 36 -2.12 -0.60 3.08
CA ALA A 36 -1.48 -1.46 2.10
C ALA A 36 -1.90 -1.14 0.66
N GLN A 37 -3.18 -0.78 0.44
CA GLN A 37 -3.68 -0.32 -0.86
C GLN A 37 -3.12 1.07 -1.24
N MET A 38 -3.04 1.99 -0.28
CA MET A 38 -2.39 3.29 -0.49
C MET A 38 -0.91 3.11 -0.86
N LEU A 39 -0.22 2.16 -0.23
CA LEU A 39 1.16 1.83 -0.56
C LEU A 39 1.28 1.30 -1.99
N GLU A 40 0.42 0.38 -2.43
CA GLU A 40 0.39 -0.09 -3.82
C GLU A 40 0.21 1.06 -4.82
N PHE A 41 -0.71 1.98 -4.52
CA PHE A 41 -0.95 3.16 -5.34
C PHE A 41 0.28 4.06 -5.43
N ASN A 42 0.93 4.34 -4.29
CA ASN A 42 2.11 5.18 -4.24
C ASN A 42 3.34 4.53 -4.89
N LEU A 43 3.50 3.20 -4.78
CA LEU A 43 4.59 2.52 -5.48
C LEU A 43 4.45 2.58 -7.01
N ARG A 44 3.22 2.49 -7.55
CA ARG A 44 2.99 2.72 -9.00
C ARG A 44 3.43 4.13 -9.41
N LYS A 45 3.03 5.15 -8.62
CA LYS A 45 3.45 6.53 -8.86
C LYS A 45 4.97 6.68 -8.81
N LEU A 46 5.61 6.09 -7.80
CA LEU A 46 7.07 6.14 -7.65
C LEU A 46 7.76 5.59 -8.89
N ILE A 47 7.34 4.43 -9.38
CA ILE A 47 7.90 3.81 -10.59
C ILE A 47 7.71 4.72 -11.81
N CYS A 48 6.52 5.30 -11.98
CA CYS A 48 6.23 6.21 -13.10
C CYS A 48 7.12 7.46 -13.06
N TYR A 49 7.21 8.13 -11.91
CA TYR A 49 8.04 9.33 -11.78
C TYR A 49 9.53 9.02 -11.97
N HIS A 50 10.02 7.93 -11.37
CA HIS A 50 11.40 7.48 -11.57
C HIS A 50 11.70 7.23 -13.04
N ASN A 51 10.84 6.47 -13.73
CA ASN A 51 11.01 6.18 -15.15
C ASN A 51 10.99 7.46 -15.99
N SER A 52 10.07 8.40 -15.69
CA SER A 52 10.02 9.69 -16.39
C SER A 52 11.31 10.47 -16.24
N VAL A 53 11.80 10.67 -15.03
CA VAL A 53 13.02 11.43 -14.74
C VAL A 53 14.24 10.74 -15.37
N THR A 54 14.40 9.44 -15.11
CA THR A 54 15.53 8.67 -15.65
C THR A 54 15.56 8.67 -17.18
N GLU A 55 14.40 8.62 -17.84
CA GLU A 55 14.35 8.64 -19.29
C GLU A 55 14.63 10.02 -19.86
N ILE A 56 14.20 11.10 -19.19
CA ILE A 56 14.55 12.48 -19.56
C ILE A 56 16.08 12.69 -19.48
N GLU A 57 16.72 12.20 -18.43
CA GLU A 57 18.16 12.36 -18.19
C GLU A 57 19.05 11.64 -19.23
N LYS A 58 18.54 10.63 -19.92
CA LYS A 58 19.30 9.85 -20.92
C LYS A 58 19.53 10.56 -22.26
N GLY A 59 18.94 11.72 -22.49
CA GLY A 59 19.07 12.36 -23.81
C GLY A 59 18.74 13.84 -23.79
N GLU A 60 18.62 14.44 -24.98
CA GLU A 60 18.36 15.85 -25.13
C GLU A 60 17.01 16.27 -24.53
N ILE A 61 17.01 17.37 -23.78
CA ILE A 61 15.82 17.88 -23.10
C ILE A 61 15.04 18.78 -24.05
N THR A 62 14.01 18.19 -24.72
CA THR A 62 13.09 18.91 -25.60
C THR A 62 11.66 18.80 -25.10
N LYS A 63 10.83 19.77 -25.47
CA LYS A 63 9.42 19.81 -25.07
C LYS A 63 8.64 18.59 -25.55
N GLU A 64 8.85 18.21 -26.80
CA GLU A 64 8.18 17.07 -27.44
C GLU A 64 8.57 15.75 -26.76
N ARG A 65 9.85 15.59 -26.45
CA ARG A 65 10.36 14.38 -25.78
C ARG A 65 9.80 14.25 -24.36
N ILE A 66 9.78 15.35 -23.59
CA ILE A 66 9.21 15.31 -22.22
C ILE A 66 7.72 14.96 -22.26
N LYS A 67 6.95 15.53 -23.17
CA LYS A 67 5.53 15.19 -23.33
C LYS A 67 5.35 13.71 -23.62
N LYS A 68 6.07 13.18 -24.60
CA LYS A 68 6.01 11.76 -24.97
C LYS A 68 6.34 10.85 -23.80
N ILE A 69 7.41 11.13 -23.06
CA ILE A 69 7.80 10.34 -21.87
C ILE A 69 6.71 10.36 -20.82
N CYS A 70 6.09 11.51 -20.55
CA CYS A 70 4.99 11.61 -19.58
C CYS A 70 3.78 10.79 -20.03
N GLU A 71 3.39 10.88 -21.31
CA GLU A 71 2.27 10.10 -21.86
C GLU A 71 2.53 8.59 -21.76
N GLU A 72 3.72 8.10 -22.14
CA GLU A 72 4.10 6.68 -22.04
C GLU A 72 4.06 6.17 -20.58
N ASN A 73 4.45 7.00 -19.61
CA ASN A 73 4.41 6.62 -18.19
C ASN A 73 2.98 6.68 -17.61
N ASP A 74 2.13 7.58 -18.08
CA ASP A 74 0.71 7.58 -17.73
C ASP A 74 0.02 6.32 -18.28
N GLU A 75 0.30 5.91 -19.52
CA GLU A 75 -0.19 4.65 -20.08
C GLU A 75 0.28 3.44 -19.26
N TYR A 76 1.55 3.41 -18.85
CA TYR A 76 2.09 2.37 -17.98
C TYR A 76 1.35 2.33 -16.62
N TYR A 77 1.10 3.48 -16.00
CA TYR A 77 0.34 3.57 -14.75
C TYR A 77 -1.05 2.95 -14.88
N PHE A 78 -1.80 3.32 -15.92
CA PHE A 78 -3.13 2.78 -16.18
C PHE A 78 -3.10 1.28 -16.48
N LYS A 79 -2.10 0.82 -17.24
CA LYS A 79 -1.91 -0.61 -17.53
C LYS A 79 -1.66 -1.40 -16.25
N THR A 80 -0.74 -0.99 -15.40
CA THR A 80 -0.43 -1.70 -14.14
C THR A 80 -1.61 -1.70 -13.16
N TYR A 81 -2.41 -0.64 -13.18
CA TYR A 81 -3.66 -0.58 -12.43
C TYR A 81 -4.68 -1.59 -12.97
N LYS A 82 -4.90 -1.60 -14.30
CA LYS A 82 -5.83 -2.52 -14.98
C LYS A 82 -5.40 -3.97 -14.83
N ASP A 83 -4.12 -4.26 -14.95
CA ASP A 83 -3.55 -5.61 -14.80
C ASP A 83 -3.43 -6.05 -13.34
N LYS A 84 -3.95 -5.25 -12.39
CA LYS A 84 -3.99 -5.53 -10.96
C LYS A 84 -2.60 -5.92 -10.40
N PHE A 85 -1.60 -5.11 -10.70
CA PHE A 85 -0.29 -5.29 -10.09
C PHE A 85 -0.40 -5.14 -8.57
N THR A 86 -0.15 -6.23 -7.87
CA THR A 86 -0.19 -6.31 -6.40
C THR A 86 1.09 -5.75 -5.80
N LEU A 87 1.08 -5.49 -4.49
CA LEU A 87 2.24 -5.03 -3.73
C LEU A 87 3.50 -5.87 -4.03
N GLY A 88 3.38 -7.21 -4.04
CA GLY A 88 4.52 -8.09 -4.33
C GLY A 88 5.09 -7.94 -5.75
N LYS A 89 4.25 -7.70 -6.77
CA LYS A 89 4.72 -7.43 -8.13
C LYS A 89 5.45 -6.08 -8.20
N LEU A 90 4.89 -5.05 -7.57
CA LEU A 90 5.49 -3.71 -7.53
C LEU A 90 6.82 -3.72 -6.77
N THR A 91 6.91 -4.42 -5.64
CA THR A 91 8.17 -4.60 -4.89
C THR A 91 9.25 -5.25 -5.75
N LYS A 92 8.88 -6.29 -6.50
CA LYS A 92 9.82 -6.96 -7.41
C LYS A 92 10.34 -6.02 -8.51
N GLU A 93 9.48 -5.18 -9.04
CA GLU A 93 9.86 -4.17 -10.04
C GLU A 93 10.81 -3.12 -9.44
N LEU A 94 10.51 -2.61 -8.24
CA LEU A 94 11.37 -1.68 -7.52
C LEU A 94 12.77 -2.25 -7.21
N LYS A 95 12.87 -3.55 -6.90
CA LYS A 95 14.16 -4.24 -6.74
C LYS A 95 14.99 -4.16 -8.01
N ASN A 96 14.37 -4.34 -9.18
CA ASN A 96 15.06 -4.25 -10.47
C ASN A 96 15.52 -2.83 -10.81
N LEU A 97 14.78 -1.82 -10.37
CA LEU A 97 15.08 -0.42 -10.63
C LEU A 97 16.12 0.18 -9.65
N SER A 98 16.46 -0.51 -8.57
CA SER A 98 17.43 -0.07 -7.55
C SER A 98 17.12 1.32 -6.94
N ILE A 99 15.85 1.71 -6.90
CA ILE A 99 15.40 3.02 -6.42
C ILE A 99 15.52 3.14 -4.90
N LEU A 100 15.33 2.03 -4.21
CA LEU A 100 15.25 1.97 -2.75
C LEU A 100 16.30 0.99 -2.20
N GLN A 101 16.75 1.25 -0.97
CA GLN A 101 17.66 0.37 -0.27
C GLN A 101 17.02 -1.00 0.03
N SER A 102 17.82 -2.06 0.09
CA SER A 102 17.33 -3.44 0.30
C SER A 102 16.51 -3.60 1.57
N ASN A 103 16.91 -2.97 2.68
CA ASN A 103 16.18 -3.01 3.95
C ASN A 103 14.76 -2.42 3.85
N VAL A 104 14.55 -1.46 2.97
CA VAL A 104 13.22 -0.89 2.68
C VAL A 104 12.39 -1.88 1.87
N LEU A 105 13.00 -2.51 0.88
CA LEU A 105 12.35 -3.52 0.04
C LEU A 105 11.93 -4.76 0.84
N ASP A 106 12.72 -5.17 1.83
CA ASP A 106 12.37 -6.26 2.75
C ASP A 106 11.12 -5.93 3.58
N ASN A 107 10.94 -4.67 3.96
CA ASN A 107 9.72 -4.23 4.65
C ASN A 107 8.47 -4.32 3.75
N PHE A 108 8.58 -4.09 2.44
CA PHE A 108 7.45 -4.29 1.52
C PHE A 108 7.06 -5.76 1.42
N ASP A 109 8.03 -6.67 1.37
CA ASP A 109 7.77 -8.11 1.35
C ASP A 109 7.05 -8.53 2.64
N GLU A 110 7.51 -8.08 3.81
CA GLU A 110 6.86 -8.36 5.09
C GLU A 110 5.42 -7.82 5.16
N ILE A 111 5.19 -6.58 4.70
CA ILE A 111 3.84 -5.98 4.64
C ILE A 111 2.94 -6.79 3.70
N ASN A 112 3.47 -7.23 2.54
CA ASN A 112 2.72 -8.03 1.58
C ASN A 112 2.37 -9.41 2.13
N GLU A 113 3.30 -10.10 2.79
CA GLU A 113 3.06 -11.39 3.44
C GLU A 113 1.99 -11.26 4.54
N TYR A 114 2.08 -10.21 5.36
CA TYR A 114 1.10 -9.96 6.41
C TYR A 114 -0.27 -9.61 5.82
N ARG A 115 -0.34 -8.86 4.72
CA ARG A 115 -1.58 -8.59 3.99
C ARG A 115 -2.23 -9.89 3.49
N ILE A 116 -1.44 -10.77 2.89
CA ILE A 116 -1.93 -12.09 2.42
C ILE A 116 -2.45 -12.91 3.61
N LEU A 117 -1.75 -12.89 4.73
CA LEU A 117 -2.21 -13.55 5.95
C LEU A 117 -3.56 -13.01 6.41
N VAL A 118 -3.70 -11.70 6.54
CA VAL A 118 -4.91 -11.04 7.06
C VAL A 118 -6.10 -11.22 6.11
N VAL A 119 -5.89 -11.04 4.80
CA VAL A 119 -6.98 -11.07 3.81
C VAL A 119 -7.43 -12.51 3.50
N HIS A 120 -6.49 -13.45 3.44
CA HIS A 120 -6.79 -14.78 2.87
C HIS A 120 -6.69 -15.93 3.88
N LYS A 121 -5.95 -15.80 4.97
CA LYS A 121 -5.61 -16.93 5.82
C LYS A 121 -6.11 -16.83 7.26
N ILE A 122 -6.29 -15.63 7.81
CA ILE A 122 -6.58 -15.44 9.24
C ILE A 122 -7.90 -16.11 9.65
N PHE A 123 -8.88 -16.17 8.74
CA PHE A 123 -10.20 -16.79 8.97
C PHE A 123 -10.39 -18.14 8.26
N GLN A 124 -9.38 -18.65 7.54
CA GLN A 124 -9.49 -19.93 6.83
C GLN A 124 -9.10 -21.13 7.70
N ASN A 125 -8.32 -20.91 8.76
CA ASN A 125 -7.87 -21.98 9.64
C ASN A 125 -8.78 -22.05 10.87
N ASN A 126 -9.51 -23.17 11.03
CA ASN A 126 -10.41 -23.39 12.18
C ASN A 126 -9.72 -23.22 13.54
N ILE A 127 -8.42 -23.54 13.65
CA ILE A 127 -7.64 -23.35 14.88
C ILE A 127 -7.48 -21.86 15.18
N VAL A 128 -7.18 -21.07 14.16
CA VAL A 128 -7.03 -19.60 14.27
C VAL A 128 -8.38 -18.97 14.59
N VAL A 129 -9.44 -19.37 13.89
CA VAL A 129 -10.81 -18.89 14.15
C VAL A 129 -11.23 -19.16 15.59
N ASN A 130 -10.94 -20.34 16.15
CA ASN A 130 -11.27 -20.67 17.54
C ASN A 130 -10.47 -19.83 18.53
N LYS A 131 -9.19 -19.55 18.28
CA LYS A 131 -8.39 -18.64 19.11
C LYS A 131 -8.93 -17.21 19.08
N PHE A 132 -9.41 -16.74 17.94
CA PHE A 132 -10.02 -15.42 17.80
C PHE A 132 -11.41 -15.31 18.45
N LYS A 133 -11.97 -16.39 19.04
CA LYS A 133 -13.12 -16.32 19.95
C LYS A 133 -12.76 -15.82 21.35
N ASP A 134 -11.49 -15.91 21.73
CA ASP A 134 -10.99 -15.39 22.99
C ASP A 134 -10.59 -13.91 22.86
N ALA A 135 -11.26 -13.02 23.56
CA ALA A 135 -10.99 -11.59 23.54
C ALA A 135 -9.56 -11.25 24.00
N LYS A 136 -9.03 -11.97 24.99
CA LYS A 136 -7.65 -11.78 25.45
C LYS A 136 -6.65 -12.07 24.33
N TYR A 137 -6.84 -13.18 23.62
CA TYR A 137 -5.99 -13.52 22.47
C TYR A 137 -6.08 -12.46 21.35
N VAL A 138 -7.29 -11.96 21.06
CA VAL A 138 -7.50 -10.90 20.06
C VAL A 138 -6.77 -9.62 20.46
N MET A 139 -6.82 -9.23 21.72
CA MET A 139 -6.08 -8.05 22.23
C MET A 139 -4.58 -8.23 22.13
N GLU A 140 -4.06 -9.39 22.55
CA GLU A 140 -2.63 -9.70 22.48
C GLU A 140 -2.14 -9.70 21.04
N TYR A 141 -2.87 -10.35 20.13
CA TYR A 141 -2.55 -10.35 18.69
C TYR A 141 -2.57 -8.94 18.08
N THR A 142 -3.59 -8.15 18.43
CA THR A 142 -3.70 -6.77 17.96
C THR A 142 -2.49 -5.96 18.39
N ASN A 143 -2.14 -5.98 19.67
CA ASN A 143 -1.05 -5.19 20.22
C ASN A 143 0.34 -5.66 19.76
N GLN A 144 0.55 -6.97 19.66
CA GLN A 144 1.88 -7.54 19.37
C GLN A 144 2.16 -7.73 17.87
N ARG A 145 1.14 -7.77 17.02
CA ARG A 145 1.27 -8.07 15.60
C ARG A 145 0.64 -7.02 14.69
N LEU A 146 -0.65 -6.74 14.89
CA LEU A 146 -1.39 -5.91 13.94
C LEU A 146 -1.00 -4.44 14.04
N LEU A 147 -0.97 -3.85 15.24
CA LEU A 147 -0.58 -2.44 15.41
C LEU A 147 0.86 -2.15 14.99
N PRO A 148 1.89 -2.95 15.36
CA PRO A 148 3.24 -2.76 14.86
C PRO A 148 3.33 -2.84 13.33
N MET A 149 2.52 -3.69 12.67
CA MET A 149 2.50 -3.78 11.23
C MET A 149 1.82 -2.56 10.58
N ILE A 150 0.76 -2.01 11.20
CA ILE A 150 0.13 -0.75 10.79
C ILE A 150 1.14 0.40 10.87
N GLU A 151 1.85 0.53 11.99
CA GLU A 151 2.87 1.56 12.20
C GLU A 151 3.99 1.45 11.15
N LYS A 152 4.49 0.24 10.92
CA LYS A 152 5.50 -0.05 9.90
C LYS A 152 5.01 0.36 8.51
N ALA A 153 3.84 -0.10 8.09
CA ALA A 153 3.28 0.21 6.79
C ALA A 153 3.04 1.71 6.60
N THR A 154 2.58 2.40 7.66
CA THR A 154 2.38 3.85 7.67
C THR A 154 3.70 4.60 7.51
N ALA A 155 4.75 4.21 8.24
CA ALA A 155 6.07 4.83 8.17
C ALA A 155 6.69 4.66 6.77
N ILE A 156 6.60 3.45 6.21
CA ILE A 156 7.07 3.14 4.86
C ILE A 156 6.30 3.95 3.82
N ASN A 157 4.98 4.04 3.92
CA ASN A 157 4.17 4.83 2.99
C ASN A 157 4.55 6.32 3.01
N LYS A 158 4.78 6.89 4.19
CA LYS A 158 5.27 8.28 4.33
C LYS A 158 6.64 8.47 3.67
N MET A 159 7.53 7.50 3.79
CA MET A 159 8.84 7.54 3.14
C MET A 159 8.70 7.50 1.61
N VAL A 160 7.88 6.60 1.08
CA VAL A 160 7.60 6.50 -0.36
C VAL A 160 7.05 7.82 -0.91
N ILE A 161 6.12 8.47 -0.20
CA ILE A 161 5.57 9.77 -0.58
C ILE A 161 6.69 10.83 -0.69
N LYS A 162 7.63 10.88 0.26
CA LYS A 162 8.76 11.82 0.19
C LYS A 162 9.64 11.58 -1.04
N VAL A 163 9.88 10.34 -1.41
CA VAL A 163 10.65 10.02 -2.62
C VAL A 163 9.88 10.43 -3.88
N ILE A 164 8.56 10.21 -3.91
CA ILE A 164 7.70 10.67 -5.01
C ILE A 164 7.78 12.19 -5.16
N GLU A 165 7.69 12.94 -4.06
CA GLU A 165 7.75 14.41 -4.13
C GLU A 165 9.10 14.91 -4.67
N ALA A 166 10.23 14.27 -4.31
CA ALA A 166 11.52 14.59 -4.89
C ALA A 166 11.55 14.40 -6.41
N TYR A 167 11.11 13.25 -6.92
CA TYR A 167 11.00 13.01 -8.37
C TYR A 167 10.03 13.98 -9.06
N LYS A 168 8.96 14.34 -8.40
CA LYS A 168 8.00 15.32 -8.88
C LYS A 168 8.61 16.71 -9.06
N GLU A 169 9.41 17.14 -8.09
CA GLU A 169 10.16 18.41 -8.16
C GLU A 169 11.14 18.40 -9.34
N ASP A 170 11.89 17.31 -9.53
CA ASP A 170 12.81 17.17 -10.66
C ASP A 170 12.05 17.21 -12.00
N LEU A 171 10.94 16.49 -12.13
CA LEU A 171 10.12 16.50 -13.34
C LEU A 171 9.52 17.88 -13.63
N HIS A 172 9.08 18.61 -12.59
CA HIS A 172 8.60 20.00 -12.72
C HIS A 172 9.69 20.92 -13.23
N LYS A 173 10.92 20.77 -12.72
CA LYS A 173 12.08 21.53 -13.19
C LYS A 173 12.32 21.31 -14.67
N TYR A 174 12.40 20.06 -15.13
CA TYR A 174 12.58 19.75 -16.56
C TYR A 174 11.43 20.30 -17.42
N LYS A 175 10.18 20.24 -16.94
CA LYS A 175 9.03 20.83 -17.67
C LYS A 175 9.15 22.35 -17.79
N ASN A 176 9.55 23.02 -16.73
CA ASN A 176 9.74 24.49 -16.73
C ASN A 176 10.87 24.92 -17.65
N ASP A 177 11.99 24.18 -17.68
CA ASP A 177 13.17 24.47 -18.52
C ASP A 177 12.81 24.49 -20.02
N VAL A 178 11.77 23.77 -20.44
CA VAL A 178 11.29 23.71 -21.83
C VAL A 178 9.97 24.47 -22.05
N GLY A 179 9.52 25.26 -21.07
CA GLY A 179 8.30 26.08 -21.17
C GLY A 179 7.01 25.27 -21.21
N ILE A 180 6.95 24.12 -20.52
CA ILE A 180 5.71 23.39 -20.26
C ILE A 180 5.12 23.95 -18.95
N VAL A 181 3.97 24.63 -19.04
CA VAL A 181 3.25 25.11 -17.84
C VAL A 181 2.73 23.90 -17.06
N VAL A 182 3.06 23.85 -15.78
CA VAL A 182 2.56 22.83 -14.83
C VAL A 182 1.48 23.53 -14.01
N GLU A 183 0.22 23.10 -14.18
CA GLU A 183 -0.90 23.50 -13.34
C GLU A 183 -0.87 22.81 -11.97
#